data_aea2933f45cc9566510db00baa20f896
#
_entry.id   aea2933f45cc9566510db00baa20f896
#
_cell.length_a   1.000
_cell.length_b   1.000
_cell.length_c   1.000
_cell.angle_alpha   90.00
_cell.angle_beta   90.00
_cell.angle_gamma   90.00
#
_symmetry.space_group_name_H-M   'P 1'
#
loop_
_entity.id
_entity.type
_entity.pdbx_description
1 polymer ?
#
loop_
_entity_poly.entity_id
_entity_poly.type
_entity_poly.pdbx_seq_one_letter_code
_entity_poly.pdbx_strand_id
1 'polypeptide(L)'
;MGNTEIRSTLPTMKPLDVNKKEEKPAAKCCPEEGVSCCCEPVAEEKIDFSNVQIEPLFEDFVDFETFSKSDFRAVKVLACEAVKKSKKLLKFTLDDGSGVERTILSGIHAYYEPEELVGKTCIAITNLPPRPMMGIDSCGMLISAVHHENDEEKLHLLMVDNHIPAGAKLY
;
A
#
# COMPACT_ATOMS: atom_id res chain seq x y z
N MET A 1 24.67 -42.50 23.14
CA MET A 1 24.67 -41.13 23.68
C MET A 1 25.42 -40.29 22.69
N GLY A 2 24.76 -39.67 21.77
CA GLY A 2 25.34 -38.84 20.73
C GLY A 2 24.49 -37.59 20.58
N ASN A 3 25.01 -36.49 21.09
CA ASN A 3 24.40 -35.18 21.04
C ASN A 3 24.67 -34.57 19.65
N THR A 4 23.67 -34.46 18.78
CA THR A 4 23.83 -33.82 17.49
C THR A 4 23.34 -32.37 17.64
N GLU A 5 24.26 -31.45 17.86
CA GLU A 5 23.99 -30.02 17.79
C GLU A 5 23.76 -29.63 16.32
N ILE A 6 22.54 -29.26 15.99
CA ILE A 6 22.21 -28.62 14.71
C ILE A 6 22.54 -27.13 14.85
N ARG A 7 23.71 -26.71 14.38
CA ARG A 7 24.04 -25.30 14.18
C ARG A 7 23.22 -24.75 13.02
N SER A 8 22.17 -24.00 13.33
CA SER A 8 21.47 -23.15 12.39
C SER A 8 22.36 -21.95 12.04
N THR A 9 23.01 -21.97 10.88
CA THR A 9 23.71 -20.82 10.32
C THR A 9 22.70 -20.01 9.51
N LEU A 10 22.14 -18.98 10.11
CA LEU A 10 21.41 -17.94 9.37
C LEU A 10 22.38 -17.21 8.43
N PRO A 11 22.05 -17.01 7.15
CA PRO A 11 22.88 -16.24 6.24
C PRO A 11 22.89 -14.76 6.69
N THR A 12 24.08 -14.26 7.00
CA THR A 12 24.29 -12.84 7.30
C THR A 12 23.98 -12.03 6.04
N MET A 13 22.89 -11.25 6.08
CA MET A 13 22.58 -10.29 5.02
C MET A 13 23.68 -9.21 5.01
N LYS A 14 24.37 -9.09 3.88
CA LYS A 14 25.30 -7.99 3.66
C LYS A 14 24.54 -6.70 3.46
N PRO A 15 25.01 -5.55 3.99
CA PRO A 15 24.39 -4.26 3.73
C PRO A 15 24.35 -3.99 2.22
N LEU A 16 23.23 -3.53 1.71
CA LEU A 16 23.09 -3.05 0.33
C LEU A 16 23.90 -1.76 0.17
N ASP A 17 24.94 -1.80 -0.65
CA ASP A 17 25.67 -0.62 -1.07
C ASP A 17 24.80 0.23 -2.00
N VAL A 18 24.25 1.32 -1.45
CA VAL A 18 23.32 2.24 -2.15
C VAL A 18 24.01 3.09 -3.23
N ASN A 19 25.34 2.92 -3.43
CA ASN A 19 26.16 3.77 -4.32
C ASN A 19 26.64 3.09 -5.61
N LYS A 20 26.11 1.93 -5.96
CA LYS A 20 26.46 1.30 -7.24
C LYS A 20 25.51 1.78 -8.33
N LYS A 21 25.94 2.79 -9.07
CA LYS A 21 25.34 3.18 -10.35
C LYS A 21 25.49 1.99 -11.30
N GLU A 22 24.44 1.21 -11.47
CA GLU A 22 24.35 0.26 -12.59
C GLU A 22 23.95 1.05 -13.84
N GLU A 23 24.89 1.21 -14.74
CA GLU A 23 24.61 1.67 -16.11
C GLU A 23 23.73 0.62 -16.80
N LYS A 24 22.47 0.97 -17.04
CA LYS A 24 21.58 0.18 -17.90
C LYS A 24 22.15 0.19 -19.31
N PRO A 25 22.23 -0.97 -20.00
CA PRO A 25 22.62 -1.00 -21.39
C PRO A 25 21.60 -0.24 -22.24
N ALA A 26 22.07 0.71 -23.03
CA ALA A 26 21.29 1.50 -23.97
C ALA A 26 20.51 0.58 -24.92
N ALA A 27 19.19 0.60 -24.82
CA ALA A 27 18.34 -0.03 -25.81
C ALA A 27 18.57 0.70 -27.15
N LYS A 28 19.05 -0.03 -28.16
CA LYS A 28 19.19 0.45 -29.54
C LYS A 28 17.77 0.69 -30.08
N CYS A 29 17.38 1.95 -30.14
CA CYS A 29 16.20 2.38 -30.84
C CYS A 29 16.50 2.47 -32.34
N CYS A 30 15.57 2.05 -33.17
CA CYS A 30 15.55 1.75 -34.57
C CYS A 30 16.29 2.74 -35.49
N PRO A 31 16.92 2.25 -36.55
CA PRO A 31 17.36 3.09 -37.65
C PRO A 31 16.28 3.10 -38.75
N GLU A 32 15.44 4.14 -38.81
CA GLU A 32 14.82 4.60 -40.05
C GLU A 32 14.33 6.03 -39.87
N GLU A 33 14.66 6.85 -40.89
CA GLU A 33 14.45 8.30 -40.90
C GLU A 33 12.97 8.68 -40.99
N GLY A 34 12.54 9.59 -40.09
CA GLY A 34 11.34 10.39 -40.35
C GLY A 34 10.15 10.25 -39.44
N VAL A 35 10.26 9.60 -38.25
CA VAL A 35 9.15 9.64 -37.27
C VAL A 35 9.67 10.32 -35.99
N SER A 36 9.08 11.48 -35.66
CA SER A 36 9.30 12.18 -34.38
C SER A 36 9.00 11.24 -33.25
N CYS A 37 10.05 10.77 -32.56
CA CYS A 37 9.96 9.93 -31.37
C CYS A 37 9.47 10.81 -30.23
N CYS A 38 8.18 10.69 -29.86
CA CYS A 38 7.58 11.37 -28.69
C CYS A 38 7.99 10.70 -27.36
N CYS A 39 9.27 10.39 -27.20
CA CYS A 39 9.82 10.02 -25.91
C CYS A 39 10.34 11.30 -25.25
N GLU A 40 9.45 12.14 -24.77
CA GLU A 40 9.85 13.16 -23.80
C GLU A 40 10.38 12.40 -22.56
N PRO A 41 11.60 12.70 -22.10
CA PRO A 41 12.07 12.17 -20.83
C PRO A 41 11.13 12.71 -19.76
N VAL A 42 10.36 11.84 -19.13
CA VAL A 42 9.63 12.17 -17.90
C VAL A 42 10.68 12.67 -16.92
N ALA A 43 10.67 13.97 -16.65
CA ALA A 43 11.56 14.54 -15.64
C ALA A 43 11.24 13.84 -14.32
N GLU A 44 12.17 13.04 -13.82
CA GLU A 44 12.07 12.48 -12.49
C GLU A 44 12.09 13.67 -11.51
N GLU A 45 10.93 14.01 -10.97
CA GLU A 45 10.84 14.97 -9.90
C GLU A 45 11.68 14.44 -8.73
N LYS A 46 12.76 15.14 -8.41
CA LYS A 46 13.59 14.83 -7.24
C LYS A 46 12.80 15.23 -6.00
N ILE A 47 12.11 14.28 -5.40
CA ILE A 47 11.42 14.49 -4.14
C ILE A 47 12.46 14.56 -3.04
N ASP A 48 12.48 15.65 -2.27
CA ASP A 48 13.36 15.82 -1.13
C ASP A 48 12.68 15.31 0.15
N PHE A 49 13.26 14.28 0.76
CA PHE A 49 12.79 13.68 2.00
C PHE A 49 13.60 14.13 3.24
N SER A 50 14.37 15.22 3.17
CA SER A 50 15.25 15.67 4.27
C SER A 50 14.50 15.99 5.56
N ASN A 51 13.25 16.45 5.45
CA ASN A 51 12.41 16.85 6.58
C ASN A 51 11.34 15.81 6.94
N VAL A 52 11.45 14.60 6.40
CA VAL A 52 10.49 13.52 6.63
C VAL A 52 10.93 12.68 7.82
N GLN A 53 10.03 12.51 8.77
CA GLN A 53 10.17 11.60 9.91
C GLN A 53 9.26 10.39 9.71
N ILE A 54 9.84 9.21 9.85
CA ILE A 54 9.11 7.93 9.80
C ILE A 54 9.21 7.22 11.13
N GLU A 55 8.19 6.44 11.48
CA GLU A 55 8.25 5.59 12.67
C GLU A 55 9.41 4.60 12.59
N PRO A 56 10.12 4.32 13.71
CA PRO A 56 11.18 3.34 13.72
C PRO A 56 10.65 1.94 13.44
N LEU A 57 11.49 1.09 12.87
CA LEU A 57 11.14 -0.30 12.65
C LEU A 57 10.94 -1.01 13.99
N PHE A 58 10.01 -1.96 14.01
CA PHE A 58 9.84 -2.85 15.17
C PHE A 58 11.09 -3.73 15.34
N GLU A 59 11.52 -3.90 16.58
CA GLU A 59 12.63 -4.79 16.94
C GLU A 59 12.17 -6.26 17.05
N ASP A 60 10.89 -6.47 17.40
CA ASP A 60 10.30 -7.80 17.52
C ASP A 60 9.91 -8.39 16.16
N PHE A 61 10.13 -9.69 16.01
CA PHE A 61 9.78 -10.43 14.80
C PHE A 61 8.36 -11.02 14.93
N VAL A 62 7.59 -10.91 13.85
CA VAL A 62 6.35 -11.66 13.70
C VAL A 62 6.68 -13.00 13.01
N ASP A 63 6.20 -14.11 13.57
CA ASP A 63 6.37 -15.41 12.96
C ASP A 63 5.51 -15.53 11.68
N PHE A 64 6.00 -16.34 10.73
CA PHE A 64 5.35 -16.49 9.43
C PHE A 64 3.94 -17.08 9.54
N GLU A 65 3.69 -17.94 10.53
CA GLU A 65 2.37 -18.55 10.73
C GLU A 65 1.33 -17.51 11.14
N THR A 66 1.70 -16.59 12.04
CA THR A 66 0.84 -15.47 12.44
C THR A 66 0.60 -14.52 11.27
N PHE A 67 1.66 -14.14 10.55
CA PHE A 67 1.54 -13.24 9.39
C PHE A 67 0.66 -13.84 8.29
N SER A 68 0.82 -15.12 7.98
CA SER A 68 0.08 -15.81 6.91
C SER A 68 -1.43 -15.93 7.16
N LYS A 69 -1.88 -15.71 8.40
CA LYS A 69 -3.31 -15.63 8.75
C LYS A 69 -3.95 -14.31 8.30
N SER A 70 -3.16 -13.31 7.96
CA SER A 70 -3.67 -12.03 7.46
C SER A 70 -4.05 -12.14 5.98
N ASP A 71 -5.25 -11.71 5.62
CA ASP A 71 -5.75 -11.76 4.24
C ASP A 71 -5.77 -10.36 3.64
N PHE A 72 -4.68 -10.00 2.98
CA PHE A 72 -4.57 -8.76 2.24
C PHE A 72 -5.09 -8.93 0.82
N ARG A 73 -5.98 -8.03 0.40
CA ARG A 73 -6.63 -8.06 -0.91
C ARG A 73 -6.58 -6.71 -1.59
N ALA A 74 -6.50 -6.73 -2.92
CA ALA A 74 -6.84 -5.58 -3.72
C ALA A 74 -8.37 -5.43 -3.72
N VAL A 75 -8.87 -4.25 -3.38
CA VAL A 75 -10.30 -3.95 -3.30
C VAL A 75 -10.62 -2.73 -4.15
N LYS A 76 -11.72 -2.78 -4.89
CA LYS A 76 -12.15 -1.66 -5.71
C LYS A 76 -13.17 -0.80 -4.97
N VAL A 77 -12.96 0.50 -4.98
CA VAL A 77 -13.89 1.46 -4.37
C VAL A 77 -15.08 1.67 -5.30
N LEU A 78 -16.25 1.17 -4.90
CA LEU A 78 -17.51 1.36 -5.62
C LEU A 78 -18.16 2.70 -5.27
N ALA A 79 -18.17 3.03 -3.97
CA ALA A 79 -18.69 4.29 -3.46
C ALA A 79 -17.89 4.72 -2.22
N CYS A 80 -17.81 6.04 -2.04
CA CYS A 80 -17.22 6.65 -0.85
C CYS A 80 -18.12 7.78 -0.38
N GLU A 81 -18.42 7.82 0.91
CA GLU A 81 -19.34 8.79 1.51
C GLU A 81 -18.77 9.33 2.84
N ALA A 82 -18.94 10.63 3.09
CA ALA A 82 -18.63 11.21 4.38
C ALA A 82 -19.66 10.78 5.45
N VAL A 83 -19.17 10.34 6.59
CA VAL A 83 -20.04 9.94 7.70
C VAL A 83 -20.60 11.17 8.41
N LYS A 84 -21.94 11.38 8.35
CA LYS A 84 -22.61 12.59 8.87
C LYS A 84 -22.33 12.91 10.34
N LYS A 85 -21.98 11.89 11.14
CA LYS A 85 -21.71 12.03 12.59
C LYS A 85 -20.21 12.24 12.89
N SER A 86 -19.34 12.23 11.90
CA SER A 86 -17.89 12.39 12.07
C SER A 86 -17.29 13.18 10.91
N LYS A 87 -16.53 14.22 11.25
CA LYS A 87 -15.80 15.02 10.24
C LYS A 87 -14.52 14.33 9.73
N LYS A 88 -14.14 13.22 10.36
CA LYS A 88 -12.88 12.51 10.05
C LYS A 88 -13.08 11.20 9.31
N LEU A 89 -14.30 10.63 9.34
CA LEU A 89 -14.57 9.30 8.82
C LEU A 89 -15.19 9.35 7.43
N LEU A 90 -14.64 8.54 6.55
CA LEU A 90 -15.21 8.14 5.28
C LEU A 90 -15.74 6.71 5.36
N LYS A 91 -16.94 6.49 4.83
CA LYS A 91 -17.52 5.17 4.63
C LYS A 91 -17.22 4.72 3.21
N PHE A 92 -16.55 3.61 3.07
CA PHE A 92 -16.25 2.96 1.81
C PHE A 92 -17.19 1.80 1.57
N THR A 93 -17.72 1.72 0.37
CA THR A 93 -18.37 0.53 -0.18
C THR A 93 -17.41 -0.06 -1.20
N LEU A 94 -16.94 -1.27 -0.96
CA LEU A 94 -15.84 -1.89 -1.67
C LEU A 94 -16.29 -3.21 -2.29
N ASP A 95 -15.75 -3.51 -3.47
CA ASP A 95 -15.74 -4.83 -4.07
C ASP A 95 -14.43 -5.54 -3.73
N ASP A 96 -14.52 -6.67 -3.07
CA ASP A 96 -13.38 -7.54 -2.70
C ASP A 96 -13.35 -8.84 -3.52
N GLY A 97 -14.12 -8.92 -4.60
CA GLY A 97 -14.23 -10.10 -5.45
C GLY A 97 -15.08 -11.24 -4.88
N SER A 98 -15.69 -11.06 -3.70
CA SER A 98 -16.57 -12.07 -3.09
C SER A 98 -17.99 -12.07 -3.66
N GLY A 99 -18.35 -11.05 -4.44
CA GLY A 99 -19.70 -10.82 -4.94
C GLY A 99 -20.65 -10.14 -3.94
N VAL A 100 -20.14 -9.77 -2.77
CA VAL A 100 -20.88 -9.04 -1.75
C VAL A 100 -20.13 -7.73 -1.45
N GLU A 101 -20.86 -6.62 -1.42
CA GLU A 101 -20.27 -5.33 -1.09
C GLU A 101 -19.76 -5.31 0.37
N ARG A 102 -18.52 -4.89 0.54
CA ARG A 102 -17.88 -4.76 1.85
C ARG A 102 -17.90 -3.31 2.30
N THR A 103 -18.31 -3.06 3.55
CA THR A 103 -18.23 -1.74 4.15
C THR A 103 -16.99 -1.62 5.02
N ILE A 104 -16.17 -0.60 4.79
CA ILE A 104 -15.02 -0.23 5.64
C ILE A 104 -15.13 1.25 5.97
N LEU A 105 -14.88 1.60 7.24
CA LEU A 105 -14.74 2.98 7.66
C LEU A 105 -13.26 3.31 7.87
N SER A 106 -12.83 4.47 7.37
CA SER A 106 -11.46 4.95 7.53
C SER A 106 -11.44 6.43 7.92
N GLY A 107 -10.49 6.82 8.78
CA GLY A 107 -10.34 8.17 9.32
C GLY A 107 -9.57 9.13 8.40
N ILE A 108 -9.72 9.02 7.08
CA ILE A 108 -8.89 9.71 6.10
C ILE A 108 -9.54 10.92 5.43
N HIS A 109 -10.70 11.36 5.90
CA HIS A 109 -11.43 12.51 5.33
C HIS A 109 -10.67 13.85 5.42
N ALA A 110 -9.64 13.94 6.27
CA ALA A 110 -8.78 15.12 6.32
C ALA A 110 -7.78 15.20 5.15
N TYR A 111 -7.57 14.09 4.46
CA TYR A 111 -6.55 13.94 3.41
C TYR A 111 -7.11 13.70 2.02
N TYR A 112 -8.34 13.19 1.91
CA TYR A 112 -8.96 12.82 0.63
C TYR A 112 -10.44 13.21 0.60
N GLU A 113 -10.87 13.71 -0.54
CA GLU A 113 -12.28 13.89 -0.82
C GLU A 113 -12.90 12.58 -1.34
N PRO A 114 -14.19 12.30 -1.00
CA PRO A 114 -14.86 11.05 -1.41
C PRO A 114 -14.81 10.78 -2.92
N GLU A 115 -14.96 11.82 -3.73
CA GLU A 115 -15.04 11.73 -5.19
C GLU A 115 -13.71 11.28 -5.82
N GLU A 116 -12.58 11.61 -5.20
CA GLU A 116 -11.25 11.23 -5.70
C GLU A 116 -10.94 9.75 -5.56
N LEU A 117 -11.65 9.09 -4.64
CA LEU A 117 -11.39 7.69 -4.27
C LEU A 117 -12.27 6.71 -5.04
N VAL A 118 -13.41 7.14 -5.55
CA VAL A 118 -14.33 6.28 -6.29
C VAL A 118 -13.67 5.76 -7.57
N GLY A 119 -13.78 4.45 -7.81
CA GLY A 119 -13.19 3.77 -8.96
C GLY A 119 -11.71 3.44 -8.82
N LYS A 120 -11.05 3.82 -7.73
CA LYS A 120 -9.67 3.43 -7.44
C LYS A 120 -9.60 2.02 -6.84
N THR A 121 -8.46 1.38 -7.06
CA THR A 121 -8.17 0.07 -6.44
C THR A 121 -7.18 0.29 -5.30
N CYS A 122 -7.51 -0.18 -4.11
CA CYS A 122 -6.74 0.01 -2.88
C CYS A 122 -6.37 -1.34 -2.28
N ILE A 123 -5.50 -1.31 -1.26
CA ILE A 123 -5.13 -2.49 -0.49
C ILE A 123 -5.91 -2.48 0.83
N ALA A 124 -6.54 -3.61 1.15
CA ALA A 124 -7.24 -3.80 2.42
C ALA A 124 -6.91 -5.15 3.05
N ILE A 125 -6.96 -5.20 4.37
CA ILE A 125 -7.03 -6.45 5.11
C ILE A 125 -8.51 -6.79 5.33
N THR A 126 -8.94 -7.97 4.87
CA THR A 126 -10.35 -8.33 4.74
C THR A 126 -10.85 -9.27 5.83
N ASN A 127 -9.96 -9.98 6.51
CA ASN A 127 -10.32 -10.98 7.52
C ASN A 127 -10.27 -10.46 8.96
N LEU A 128 -10.48 -9.16 9.15
CA LEU A 128 -10.67 -8.60 10.49
C LEU A 128 -12.13 -8.78 10.94
N PRO A 129 -12.37 -9.01 12.24
CA PRO A 129 -13.72 -9.05 12.79
C PRO A 129 -14.43 -7.71 12.59
N PRO A 130 -15.75 -7.70 12.35
CA PRO A 130 -16.50 -6.46 12.23
C PRO A 130 -16.35 -5.60 13.48
N ARG A 131 -16.07 -4.31 13.28
CA ARG A 131 -15.95 -3.31 14.34
C ARG A 131 -17.02 -2.26 14.21
N PRO A 132 -17.92 -2.11 15.19
CA PRO A 132 -18.93 -1.06 15.15
C PRO A 132 -18.30 0.33 15.37
N MET A 133 -18.51 1.23 14.41
CA MET A 133 -18.04 2.62 14.45
C MET A 133 -19.19 3.54 14.04
N MET A 134 -19.60 4.45 14.94
CA MET A 134 -20.71 5.39 14.70
C MET A 134 -22.05 4.73 14.28
N GLY A 135 -22.26 3.46 14.68
CA GLY A 135 -23.46 2.69 14.33
C GLY A 135 -23.39 1.99 12.96
N ILE A 136 -22.22 1.91 12.36
CA ILE A 136 -21.93 1.19 11.13
C ILE A 136 -20.83 0.18 11.42
N ASP A 137 -20.99 -1.05 10.95
CA ASP A 137 -19.97 -2.08 11.10
C ASP A 137 -18.89 -1.94 10.01
N SER A 138 -17.63 -1.75 10.45
CA SER A 138 -16.47 -1.75 9.57
C SER A 138 -15.91 -3.18 9.49
N CYS A 139 -15.95 -3.76 8.29
CA CYS A 139 -15.56 -5.16 8.04
C CYS A 139 -14.17 -5.23 7.35
N GLY A 140 -13.13 -4.80 8.04
CA GLY A 140 -11.77 -4.76 7.52
C GLY A 140 -11.10 -3.41 7.75
N MET A 141 -9.93 -3.22 7.14
CA MET A 141 -9.14 -1.99 7.24
C MET A 141 -8.42 -1.70 5.93
N LEU A 142 -8.47 -0.45 5.47
CA LEU A 142 -7.65 0.03 4.36
C LEU A 142 -6.22 0.29 4.84
N ILE A 143 -5.25 -0.02 4.01
CA ILE A 143 -3.83 0.15 4.33
C ILE A 143 -3.37 1.51 3.80
N SER A 144 -2.72 2.26 4.67
CA SER A 144 -2.18 3.59 4.37
C SER A 144 -0.74 3.69 4.87
N ALA A 145 0.08 4.47 4.17
CA ALA A 145 1.39 4.89 4.64
C ALA A 145 1.24 6.22 5.40
N VAL A 146 1.84 6.30 6.57
CA VAL A 146 1.83 7.51 7.39
C VAL A 146 3.25 7.94 7.66
N HIS A 147 3.52 9.24 7.55
CA HIS A 147 4.79 9.87 7.89
C HIS A 147 4.52 11.28 8.40
N HIS A 148 5.53 11.90 9.00
CA HIS A 148 5.47 13.31 9.41
C HIS A 148 6.42 14.14 8.55
N GLU A 149 5.91 15.24 8.06
CA GLU A 149 6.68 16.23 7.32
C GLU A 149 6.47 17.59 7.97
N ASN A 150 7.56 18.25 8.44
CA ASN A 150 7.52 19.50 9.17
C ASN A 150 6.55 19.48 10.38
N ASP A 151 6.56 18.40 11.17
CA ASP A 151 5.67 18.13 12.30
C ASP A 151 4.17 17.99 11.96
N GLU A 152 3.81 17.91 10.68
CA GLU A 152 2.47 17.56 10.21
C GLU A 152 2.38 16.11 9.80
N GLU A 153 1.34 15.42 10.25
CA GLU A 153 1.03 14.07 9.79
C GLU A 153 0.55 14.10 8.34
N LYS A 154 1.18 13.29 7.49
CA LYS A 154 0.78 13.05 6.11
C LYS A 154 0.38 11.58 5.97
N LEU A 155 -0.75 11.35 5.32
CA LEU A 155 -1.28 10.01 5.11
C LEU A 155 -1.49 9.77 3.61
N HIS A 156 -0.98 8.64 3.13
CA HIS A 156 -1.17 8.19 1.75
C HIS A 156 -1.87 6.85 1.75
N LEU A 157 -3.07 6.80 1.19
CA LEU A 157 -3.78 5.54 0.96
C LEU A 157 -3.02 4.74 -0.09
N LEU A 158 -2.72 3.47 0.21
CA LEU A 158 -2.03 2.60 -0.75
C LEU A 158 -2.98 2.20 -1.87
N MET A 159 -2.81 2.84 -3.01
CA MET A 159 -3.53 2.56 -4.25
C MET A 159 -2.65 1.72 -5.16
N VAL A 160 -3.26 0.80 -5.88
CA VAL A 160 -2.61 -0.05 -6.87
C VAL A 160 -3.23 0.19 -8.24
N ASP A 161 -2.61 -0.35 -9.28
CA ASP A 161 -3.09 -0.21 -10.65
C ASP A 161 -4.52 -0.76 -10.78
N ASN A 162 -5.39 0.00 -11.44
CA ASN A 162 -6.80 -0.38 -11.67
C ASN A 162 -6.97 -1.60 -12.59
N HIS A 163 -5.90 -2.08 -13.24
CA HIS A 163 -5.89 -3.35 -13.98
C HIS A 163 -5.83 -4.58 -13.05
N ILE A 164 -5.49 -4.38 -11.78
CA ILE A 164 -5.53 -5.45 -10.80
C ILE A 164 -7.01 -5.74 -10.45
N PRO A 165 -7.49 -6.97 -10.65
CA PRO A 165 -8.88 -7.31 -10.37
C PRO A 165 -9.17 -7.24 -8.87
N ALA A 166 -10.41 -6.83 -8.53
CA ALA A 166 -10.89 -6.90 -7.16
C ALA A 166 -10.81 -8.33 -6.63
N GLY A 167 -10.39 -8.49 -5.38
CA GLY A 167 -10.18 -9.79 -4.73
C GLY A 167 -8.81 -10.41 -4.97
N ALA A 168 -7.94 -9.80 -5.78
CA ALA A 168 -6.58 -10.30 -5.94
C ALA A 168 -5.85 -10.32 -4.59
N LYS A 169 -5.30 -11.50 -4.22
CA LYS A 169 -4.58 -11.66 -2.96
C LYS A 169 -3.17 -11.10 -3.07
N LEU A 170 -2.74 -10.43 -2.01
CA LEU A 170 -1.36 -9.96 -1.86
C LEU A 170 -0.60 -10.93 -0.94
N TYR A 171 0.68 -11.15 -1.29
CA TYR A 171 1.58 -12.06 -0.58
C TYR A 171 2.80 -11.33 -0.04
#